data_e6890a0fb78dc5f2295691394f2ccd88
#
_entry.id   e6890a0fb78dc5f2295691394f2ccd88
#
_cell.length_a   1.000
_cell.length_b   1.000
_cell.length_c   1.000
_cell.angle_alpha   90.00
_cell.angle_beta   90.00
_cell.angle_gamma   90.00
#
_symmetry.space_group_name_H-M   'P 1'
#
loop_
_entity.id
_entity.type
_entity.pdbx_description
1 polymer ?
#
loop_
_entity_poly.entity_id
_entity_poly.type
_entity_poly.pdbx_seq_one_letter_code
_entity_poly.pdbx_strand_id
1 'polypeptide(L)'
;MYNAPQPKLEDLPTPATLRRSTIIAAIGAVAIGVMVYLPAEYGTDPTGVGSILGLTEMGEIKQQLAAEAAADEALHGGDESSSLMKDIFGRFVGAAHAQEAWQDEVAFTLAPGISAEIKATMEEGATLTYAWIATGGRVNFDLHAHSGSDAVTYEKGRGQTSGEGSITAPFAGDHGWFWRNRDKTDLTVTLQLRGAYSEIVQSE
;
A
#
# COMPACT_ATOMS: atom_id res chain seq x y z
N MET A 1 20.90 -33.92 16.97
CA MET A 1 20.68 -34.25 15.55
C MET A 1 19.89 -35.56 15.51
N TYR A 2 18.66 -35.53 15.05
CA TYR A 2 17.83 -36.73 14.91
C TYR A 2 18.22 -37.39 13.59
N ASN A 3 18.99 -38.47 13.68
CA ASN A 3 19.34 -39.27 12.49
C ASN A 3 18.23 -40.30 12.28
N ALA A 4 17.24 -39.99 11.45
CA ALA A 4 16.27 -40.98 11.03
C ALA A 4 16.97 -42.08 10.19
N PRO A 5 16.63 -43.36 10.39
CA PRO A 5 17.18 -44.42 9.58
C PRO A 5 16.86 -44.20 8.11
N GLN A 6 17.83 -44.51 7.23
CA GLN A 6 17.62 -44.40 5.79
C GLN A 6 16.48 -45.36 5.35
N PRO A 7 15.54 -44.88 4.49
CA PRO A 7 14.50 -45.73 3.96
C PRO A 7 15.09 -46.90 3.17
N LYS A 8 14.50 -48.07 3.31
CA LYS A 8 14.92 -49.24 2.53
C LYS A 8 14.55 -49.07 1.07
N LEU A 9 15.32 -49.67 0.15
CA LEU A 9 15.05 -49.61 -1.28
C LEU A 9 13.66 -50.11 -1.67
N GLU A 10 13.10 -51.05 -0.90
CA GLU A 10 11.75 -51.61 -1.07
C GLU A 10 10.63 -50.65 -0.68
N ASP A 11 10.94 -49.65 0.16
CA ASP A 11 10.00 -48.59 0.60
C ASP A 11 9.98 -47.38 -0.36
N LEU A 12 10.87 -47.35 -1.36
CA LEU A 12 10.93 -46.28 -2.33
C LEU A 12 9.88 -46.46 -3.43
N PRO A 13 9.23 -45.36 -3.85
CA PRO A 13 8.24 -45.43 -4.93
C PRO A 13 8.85 -45.89 -6.24
N THR A 14 8.16 -46.77 -6.94
CA THR A 14 8.63 -47.25 -8.25
C THR A 14 8.68 -46.12 -9.29
N PRO A 15 9.51 -46.22 -10.33
CA PRO A 15 9.55 -45.23 -11.42
C PRO A 15 8.19 -45.00 -12.08
N ALA A 16 7.35 -46.02 -12.14
CA ALA A 16 5.98 -45.94 -12.68
C ALA A 16 5.07 -45.08 -11.75
N THR A 17 5.18 -45.28 -10.44
CA THR A 17 4.45 -44.48 -9.44
C THR A 17 4.88 -43.03 -9.47
N LEU A 18 6.19 -42.76 -9.52
CA LEU A 18 6.73 -41.40 -9.60
C LEU A 18 6.23 -40.68 -10.85
N ARG A 19 6.31 -41.34 -12.03
CA ARG A 19 5.83 -40.76 -13.30
C ARG A 19 4.34 -40.45 -13.24
N ARG A 20 3.53 -41.34 -12.67
CA ARG A 20 2.07 -41.13 -12.51
C ARG A 20 1.80 -39.93 -11.59
N SER A 21 2.46 -39.85 -10.45
CA SER A 21 2.31 -38.73 -9.50
C SER A 21 2.74 -37.41 -10.13
N THR A 22 3.84 -37.39 -10.89
CA THR A 22 4.29 -36.18 -11.59
C THR A 22 3.27 -35.73 -12.65
N ILE A 23 2.68 -36.64 -13.41
CA ILE A 23 1.64 -36.29 -14.38
C ILE A 23 0.39 -35.73 -13.69
N ILE A 24 -0.05 -36.36 -12.61
CA ILE A 24 -1.21 -35.86 -11.84
C ILE A 24 -0.91 -34.49 -11.26
N ALA A 25 0.27 -34.27 -10.69
CA ALA A 25 0.70 -32.95 -10.18
C ALA A 25 0.76 -31.88 -11.30
N ALA A 26 1.27 -32.23 -12.47
CA ALA A 26 1.31 -31.32 -13.61
C ALA A 26 -0.10 -30.93 -14.10
N ILE A 27 -1.02 -31.89 -14.18
CA ILE A 27 -2.44 -31.62 -14.52
C ILE A 27 -3.07 -30.71 -13.46
N GLY A 28 -2.83 -30.98 -12.18
CA GLY A 28 -3.32 -30.13 -11.07
C GLY A 28 -2.77 -28.71 -11.15
N ALA A 29 -1.48 -28.57 -11.44
CA ALA A 29 -0.85 -27.24 -11.60
C ALA A 29 -1.46 -26.44 -12.76
N VAL A 30 -1.68 -27.10 -13.91
CA VAL A 30 -2.34 -26.48 -15.07
C VAL A 30 -3.77 -26.07 -14.72
N ALA A 31 -4.53 -26.94 -14.04
CA ALA A 31 -5.89 -26.64 -13.64
C ALA A 31 -5.95 -25.41 -12.68
N ILE A 32 -5.09 -25.34 -11.69
CA ILE A 32 -4.98 -24.18 -10.79
C ILE A 32 -4.54 -22.94 -11.59
N GLY A 33 -3.58 -23.08 -12.50
CA GLY A 33 -3.13 -21.99 -13.36
C GLY A 33 -4.29 -21.37 -14.16
N VAL A 34 -5.13 -22.20 -14.77
CA VAL A 34 -6.23 -21.75 -15.63
C VAL A 34 -7.43 -21.25 -14.81
N MET A 35 -7.79 -21.93 -13.73
CA MET A 35 -9.01 -21.62 -12.97
C MET A 35 -8.81 -20.56 -11.88
N VAL A 36 -7.57 -20.37 -11.39
CA VAL A 36 -7.27 -19.44 -10.29
C VAL A 36 -6.28 -18.36 -10.72
N TYR A 37 -5.10 -18.76 -11.22
CA TYR A 37 -4.02 -17.83 -11.51
C TYR A 37 -4.37 -16.85 -12.65
N LEU A 38 -4.87 -17.37 -13.80
CA LEU A 38 -5.24 -16.50 -14.93
C LEU A 38 -6.33 -15.48 -14.56
N PRO A 39 -7.44 -15.86 -13.91
CA PRO A 39 -8.43 -14.88 -13.45
C PRO A 39 -7.85 -13.87 -12.45
N ALA A 40 -7.09 -14.34 -11.46
CA ALA A 40 -6.58 -13.48 -10.39
C ALA A 40 -5.48 -12.50 -10.83
N GLU A 41 -4.69 -12.86 -11.84
CA GLU A 41 -3.59 -12.00 -12.31
C GLU A 41 -3.94 -11.21 -13.57
N TYR A 42 -4.73 -11.78 -14.47
CA TYR A 42 -4.97 -11.20 -15.80
C TYR A 42 -6.44 -10.88 -16.08
N GLY A 43 -7.35 -11.13 -15.14
CA GLY A 43 -8.78 -10.94 -15.38
C GLY A 43 -9.36 -11.88 -16.45
N THR A 44 -8.60 -12.88 -16.91
CA THR A 44 -9.00 -13.81 -17.96
C THR A 44 -9.54 -15.10 -17.36
N ASP A 45 -10.84 -15.33 -17.48
CA ASP A 45 -11.52 -16.51 -16.91
C ASP A 45 -12.14 -17.40 -17.99
N PRO A 46 -11.38 -18.34 -18.58
CA PRO A 46 -11.89 -19.24 -19.59
C PRO A 46 -12.84 -20.31 -19.05
N THR A 47 -12.91 -20.49 -17.73
CA THR A 47 -13.69 -21.54 -17.07
C THR A 47 -14.93 -21.06 -16.34
N GLY A 48 -15.04 -19.75 -16.07
CA GLY A 48 -16.07 -19.13 -15.25
C GLY A 48 -15.88 -19.33 -13.73
N VAL A 49 -14.87 -20.11 -13.31
CA VAL A 49 -14.59 -20.35 -11.90
C VAL A 49 -14.04 -19.09 -11.22
N GLY A 50 -13.21 -18.35 -11.91
CA GLY A 50 -12.65 -17.08 -11.44
C GLY A 50 -13.73 -16.06 -11.10
N SER A 51 -14.74 -15.92 -11.94
CA SER A 51 -15.86 -15.00 -11.72
C SER A 51 -16.71 -15.41 -10.50
N ILE A 52 -16.95 -16.71 -10.31
CA ILE A 52 -17.68 -17.22 -9.13
C ILE A 52 -16.93 -16.93 -7.83
N LEU A 53 -15.59 -16.95 -7.88
CA LEU A 53 -14.71 -16.69 -6.73
C LEU A 53 -14.32 -15.21 -6.56
N GLY A 54 -14.78 -14.30 -7.45
CA GLY A 54 -14.39 -12.88 -7.44
C GLY A 54 -12.95 -12.61 -7.90
N LEU A 55 -12.27 -13.60 -8.45
CA LEU A 55 -10.86 -13.49 -8.88
C LEU A 55 -10.70 -12.71 -10.19
N THR A 56 -11.71 -12.72 -11.05
CA THR A 56 -11.68 -12.00 -12.33
C THR A 56 -11.66 -10.49 -12.11
N GLU A 57 -12.50 -9.97 -11.21
CA GLU A 57 -12.52 -8.55 -10.83
C GLU A 57 -11.18 -8.11 -10.23
N MET A 58 -10.56 -8.97 -9.40
CA MET A 58 -9.24 -8.72 -8.85
C MET A 58 -8.17 -8.62 -9.94
N GLY A 59 -8.21 -9.50 -10.93
CA GLY A 59 -7.29 -9.48 -12.07
C GLY A 59 -7.47 -8.24 -12.94
N GLU A 60 -8.72 -7.82 -13.19
CA GLU A 60 -9.02 -6.60 -13.95
C GLU A 60 -8.49 -5.35 -13.23
N ILE A 61 -8.69 -5.24 -11.92
CA ILE A 61 -8.13 -4.15 -11.10
C ILE A 61 -6.61 -4.12 -11.17
N LYS A 62 -5.94 -5.28 -11.09
CA LYS A 62 -4.49 -5.38 -11.22
C LYS A 62 -3.99 -4.90 -12.59
N GLN A 63 -4.68 -5.26 -13.66
CA GLN A 63 -4.34 -4.82 -15.02
C GLN A 63 -4.51 -3.31 -15.19
N GLN A 64 -5.59 -2.73 -14.64
CA GLN A 64 -5.81 -1.29 -14.64
C GLN A 64 -4.70 -0.56 -13.88
N LEU A 65 -4.38 -1.00 -12.67
CA LEU A 65 -3.29 -0.42 -11.86
C LEU A 65 -1.92 -0.54 -12.55
N ALA A 66 -1.64 -1.67 -13.21
CA ALA A 66 -0.41 -1.84 -13.96
C ALA A 66 -0.34 -0.92 -15.19
N ALA A 67 -1.47 -0.70 -15.88
CA ALA A 67 -1.56 0.23 -17.00
C ALA A 67 -1.40 1.70 -16.54
N GLU A 68 -2.00 2.07 -15.40
CA GLU A 68 -1.84 3.38 -14.79
C GLU A 68 -0.40 3.62 -14.33
N ALA A 69 0.22 2.64 -13.68
CA ALA A 69 1.63 2.71 -13.28
C ALA A 69 2.57 2.87 -14.48
N ALA A 70 2.33 2.13 -15.58
CA ALA A 70 3.11 2.26 -16.81
C ALA A 70 2.91 3.62 -17.50
N ALA A 71 1.70 4.18 -17.44
CA ALA A 71 1.42 5.52 -17.94
C ALA A 71 2.09 6.62 -17.10
N ASP A 72 2.11 6.45 -15.76
CA ASP A 72 2.82 7.35 -14.84
C ASP A 72 4.34 7.27 -15.02
N GLU A 73 4.89 6.06 -15.23
CA GLU A 73 6.32 5.86 -15.50
C GLU A 73 6.74 6.49 -16.84
N ALA A 74 5.89 6.42 -17.85
CA ALA A 74 6.12 7.06 -19.15
C ALA A 74 6.06 8.60 -19.06
N LEU A 75 5.29 9.15 -18.11
CA LEU A 75 5.17 10.60 -17.88
C LEU A 75 6.23 11.16 -16.93
N HIS A 76 6.82 10.34 -16.05
CA HIS A 76 7.65 10.79 -14.92
C HIS A 76 8.96 10.02 -14.74
N GLY A 77 9.45 9.35 -15.75
CA GLY A 77 10.73 8.62 -15.83
C GLY A 77 11.57 8.54 -14.56
N GLY A 78 11.51 7.43 -13.82
CA GLY A 78 12.56 7.03 -12.89
C GLY A 78 12.18 6.86 -11.43
N ASP A 79 12.29 5.61 -10.99
CA ASP A 79 12.46 5.11 -9.63
C ASP A 79 11.29 5.20 -8.63
N GLU A 80 10.67 4.03 -8.44
CA GLU A 80 10.10 3.51 -7.17
C GLU A 80 8.96 2.49 -7.41
N SER A 81 9.28 1.27 -7.83
CA SER A 81 8.27 0.21 -8.07
C SER A 81 8.00 -0.71 -6.87
N SER A 82 8.38 -0.34 -5.63
CA SER A 82 8.22 -1.23 -4.47
C SER A 82 7.11 -0.87 -3.48
N SER A 83 6.45 0.27 -3.64
CA SER A 83 5.44 0.79 -2.70
C SER A 83 4.04 0.20 -2.93
N LEU A 84 3.60 0.03 -4.16
CA LEU A 84 2.22 -0.35 -4.50
C LEU A 84 1.80 -1.76 -4.04
N MET A 85 2.73 -2.70 -3.98
CA MET A 85 2.43 -4.06 -3.49
C MET A 85 2.18 -4.12 -1.98
N LYS A 86 2.74 -3.20 -1.19
CA LYS A 86 2.49 -3.12 0.26
C LYS A 86 1.12 -2.53 0.57
N ASP A 87 0.64 -1.57 -0.22
CA ASP A 87 -0.64 -0.90 0.03
C ASP A 87 -1.85 -1.77 -0.28
N ILE A 88 -1.76 -2.63 -1.30
CA ILE A 88 -2.86 -3.55 -1.65
C ILE A 88 -3.01 -4.66 -0.60
N PHE A 89 -1.91 -5.20 -0.07
CA PHE A 89 -1.97 -6.20 1.00
C PHE A 89 -2.41 -5.62 2.34
N GLY A 90 -2.10 -4.36 2.66
CA GLY A 90 -2.52 -3.69 3.88
C GLY A 90 -4.04 -3.51 3.99
N ARG A 91 -4.74 -3.32 2.89
CA ARG A 91 -6.20 -3.15 2.87
C ARG A 91 -7.00 -4.42 3.15
N PHE A 92 -6.45 -5.60 2.87
CA PHE A 92 -7.14 -6.88 3.07
C PHE A 92 -6.95 -7.51 4.45
N VAL A 93 -6.00 -7.06 5.26
CA VAL A 93 -5.70 -7.65 6.59
C VAL A 93 -6.17 -6.77 7.76
N GLY A 94 -6.75 -5.61 7.48
CA GLY A 94 -7.10 -4.61 8.48
C GLY A 94 -8.57 -4.59 8.92
N ALA A 95 -9.12 -5.68 9.42
CA ALA A 95 -10.47 -5.59 9.97
C ALA A 95 -10.65 -6.46 11.21
N ALA A 96 -10.13 -6.08 12.34
CA ALA A 96 -10.66 -6.39 13.67
C ALA A 96 -9.88 -5.69 14.81
N HIS A 97 -9.59 -4.41 14.68
CA HIS A 97 -9.33 -3.59 15.86
C HIS A 97 -10.45 -2.57 15.92
N ALA A 98 -11.10 -2.44 17.08
CA ALA A 98 -11.99 -1.33 17.37
C ALA A 98 -11.23 -0.05 17.02
N GLN A 99 -11.60 0.57 15.93
CA GLN A 99 -10.93 1.77 15.42
C GLN A 99 -11.26 2.86 16.43
N GLU A 100 -10.28 3.23 17.25
CA GLU A 100 -10.41 4.42 18.09
C GLU A 100 -10.74 5.59 17.16
N ALA A 101 -11.75 6.38 17.55
CA ALA A 101 -12.20 7.53 16.77
C ALA A 101 -11.03 8.48 16.51
N TRP A 102 -11.02 9.11 15.33
CA TRP A 102 -10.09 10.18 15.03
C TRP A 102 -10.30 11.34 16.01
N GLN A 103 -9.20 11.91 16.49
CA GLN A 103 -9.25 13.04 17.43
C GLN A 103 -9.51 14.34 16.71
N ASP A 104 -8.85 14.52 15.57
CA ASP A 104 -8.97 15.72 14.74
C ASP A 104 -9.10 15.36 13.27
N GLU A 105 -9.85 16.21 12.54
CA GLU A 105 -9.97 16.17 11.10
C GLU A 105 -9.78 17.59 10.54
N VAL A 106 -8.86 17.72 9.59
CA VAL A 106 -8.57 18.99 8.91
C VAL A 106 -8.78 18.81 7.42
N ALA A 107 -9.64 19.63 6.82
CA ALA A 107 -9.89 19.64 5.38
C ALA A 107 -9.55 21.02 4.79
N PHE A 108 -8.81 21.01 3.66
CA PHE A 108 -8.42 22.23 2.96
C PHE A 108 -8.36 22.01 1.46
N THR A 109 -8.54 23.07 0.69
CA THR A 109 -8.53 23.04 -0.77
C THR A 109 -7.25 23.66 -1.31
N LEU A 110 -6.60 22.99 -2.23
CA LEU A 110 -5.41 23.46 -2.94
C LEU A 110 -5.76 23.78 -4.40
N ALA A 111 -5.65 25.04 -4.78
CA ALA A 111 -5.68 25.43 -6.18
C ALA A 111 -4.42 24.91 -6.94
N PRO A 112 -4.45 24.88 -8.28
CA PRO A 112 -3.29 24.47 -9.07
C PRO A 112 -2.00 25.18 -8.69
N GLY A 113 -0.94 24.43 -8.40
CA GLY A 113 0.37 24.97 -8.03
C GLY A 113 0.51 25.40 -6.57
N ILE A 114 -0.59 25.49 -5.83
CA ILE A 114 -0.59 25.90 -4.41
C ILE A 114 -0.16 24.75 -3.51
N SER A 115 0.40 25.10 -2.37
CA SER A 115 0.83 24.18 -1.30
C SER A 115 0.24 24.59 0.03
N ALA A 116 0.09 23.63 0.94
CA ALA A 116 -0.22 23.85 2.34
C ALA A 116 0.64 22.94 3.22
N GLU A 117 0.89 23.40 4.42
CA GLU A 117 1.61 22.64 5.43
C GLU A 117 0.76 22.53 6.69
N ILE A 118 0.69 21.32 7.25
CA ILE A 118 0.05 21.04 8.54
C ILE A 118 1.06 20.38 9.44
N LYS A 119 1.27 20.93 10.61
CA LYS A 119 2.17 20.46 11.64
C LYS A 119 1.42 20.14 12.92
N ALA A 120 1.81 19.04 13.55
CA ALA A 120 1.41 18.65 14.90
C ALA A 120 2.62 18.81 15.82
N THR A 121 2.47 19.55 16.91
CA THR A 121 3.51 19.69 17.92
C THR A 121 3.54 18.45 18.80
N MET A 122 4.67 17.74 18.82
CA MET A 122 4.86 16.46 19.49
C MET A 122 6.06 16.51 20.43
N GLU A 123 5.94 15.81 21.56
CA GLU A 123 7.07 15.52 22.47
C GLU A 123 7.90 14.36 21.92
N GLU A 124 9.18 14.28 22.31
CA GLU A 124 10.06 13.16 21.98
C GLU A 124 9.44 11.81 22.43
N GLY A 125 9.43 10.81 21.56
CA GLY A 125 8.83 9.49 21.82
C GLY A 125 7.31 9.44 21.66
N ALA A 126 6.63 10.58 21.47
CA ALA A 126 5.19 10.62 21.18
C ALA A 126 4.87 9.92 19.86
N THR A 127 3.73 9.24 19.81
CA THR A 127 3.24 8.55 18.60
C THR A 127 1.96 9.17 18.10
N LEU A 128 1.88 9.41 16.79
CA LEU A 128 0.75 9.94 16.06
C LEU A 128 0.39 8.99 14.93
N THR A 129 -0.89 8.62 14.83
CA THR A 129 -1.46 7.85 13.72
C THR A 129 -2.26 8.77 12.83
N TYR A 130 -2.15 8.59 11.52
CA TYR A 130 -2.79 9.46 10.53
C TYR A 130 -3.40 8.69 9.38
N ALA A 131 -4.38 9.32 8.75
CA ALA A 131 -4.85 8.99 7.41
C ALA A 131 -5.18 10.28 6.67
N TRP A 132 -4.90 10.33 5.37
CA TRP A 132 -5.32 11.45 4.54
C TRP A 132 -5.79 10.98 3.16
N ILE A 133 -6.67 11.75 2.55
CA ILE A 133 -7.18 11.53 1.19
C ILE A 133 -7.20 12.85 0.42
N ALA A 134 -6.79 12.81 -0.84
CA ALA A 134 -6.93 13.90 -1.79
C ALA A 134 -8.07 13.57 -2.77
N THR A 135 -9.06 14.46 -2.84
CA THR A 135 -10.23 14.34 -3.72
C THR A 135 -10.18 15.41 -4.81
N GLY A 136 -10.40 15.02 -6.05
CA GLY A 136 -10.39 15.94 -7.20
C GLY A 136 -9.05 16.00 -7.94
N GLY A 137 -8.00 15.33 -7.44
CA GLY A 137 -6.68 15.31 -8.06
C GLY A 137 -5.64 14.58 -7.24
N ARG A 138 -4.37 14.71 -7.63
CA ARG A 138 -3.22 14.07 -7.00
C ARG A 138 -2.30 15.11 -6.39
N VAL A 139 -1.65 14.77 -5.28
CA VAL A 139 -0.72 15.63 -4.57
C VAL A 139 0.69 15.05 -4.55
N ASN A 140 1.69 15.93 -4.53
CA ASN A 140 2.99 15.59 -3.99
C ASN A 140 3.00 15.93 -2.51
N PHE A 141 3.53 15.06 -1.67
CA PHE A 141 3.62 15.29 -0.24
C PHE A 141 5.01 15.01 0.33
N ASP A 142 5.29 15.61 1.48
CA ASP A 142 6.49 15.41 2.27
C ASP A 142 6.10 15.39 3.76
N LEU A 143 6.19 14.21 4.38
CA LEU A 143 6.00 14.03 5.82
C LEU A 143 7.35 14.17 6.50
N HIS A 144 7.53 15.24 7.25
CA HIS A 144 8.80 15.61 7.85
C HIS A 144 8.61 16.32 9.20
N ALA A 145 9.71 16.49 9.93
CA ALA A 145 9.75 17.28 11.14
C ALA A 145 11.03 18.09 11.25
N HIS A 146 10.95 19.17 12.01
CA HIS A 146 12.09 19.98 12.38
C HIS A 146 11.93 20.61 13.78
N SER A 147 13.06 20.83 14.45
CA SER A 147 13.15 21.55 15.73
C SER A 147 14.56 22.11 15.86
N GLY A 148 14.72 23.43 15.75
CA GLY A 148 16.04 24.06 15.76
C GLY A 148 16.95 23.52 14.65
N SER A 149 18.01 22.76 15.04
CA SER A 149 18.94 22.09 14.12
C SER A 149 18.53 20.67 13.74
N ASP A 150 17.56 20.09 14.42
CA ASP A 150 17.14 18.72 14.21
C ASP A 150 16.09 18.65 13.10
N ALA A 151 16.23 17.69 12.22
CA ALA A 151 15.30 17.46 11.12
C ALA A 151 15.23 15.97 10.77
N VAL A 152 14.05 15.52 10.40
CA VAL A 152 13.81 14.15 9.90
C VAL A 152 12.78 14.18 8.78
N THR A 153 12.98 13.37 7.76
CA THR A 153 11.96 13.03 6.77
C THR A 153 11.48 11.63 7.05
N TYR A 154 10.16 11.46 7.23
CA TYR A 154 9.53 10.15 7.43
C TYR A 154 9.16 9.53 6.09
N GLU A 155 8.51 10.31 5.24
CA GLU A 155 7.99 9.83 3.96
C GLU A 155 7.84 10.97 2.95
N LYS A 156 8.01 10.65 1.64
CA LYS A 156 7.71 11.55 0.52
C LYS A 156 6.98 10.78 -0.57
N GLY A 157 6.01 11.42 -1.19
CA GLY A 157 5.27 10.84 -2.30
C GLY A 157 4.97 11.85 -3.40
N ARG A 158 4.84 11.34 -4.62
CA ARG A 158 4.46 12.12 -5.79
C ARG A 158 3.23 11.52 -6.45
N GLY A 159 2.28 12.36 -6.83
CA GLY A 159 1.09 11.93 -7.54
C GLY A 159 0.16 11.03 -6.71
N GLN A 160 0.17 11.15 -5.40
CA GLN A 160 -0.62 10.33 -4.49
C GLN A 160 -2.02 10.90 -4.29
N THR A 161 -2.98 10.01 -4.02
CA THR A 161 -4.36 10.37 -3.70
C THR A 161 -4.74 10.07 -2.25
N SER A 162 -3.90 9.32 -1.52
CA SER A 162 -4.11 9.00 -0.11
C SER A 162 -2.81 8.55 0.55
N GLY A 163 -2.81 8.53 1.89
CA GLY A 163 -1.74 7.96 2.71
C GLY A 163 -2.24 7.68 4.12
N GLU A 164 -1.68 6.69 4.76
CA GLU A 164 -1.99 6.33 6.14
C GLU A 164 -0.75 5.75 6.82
N GLY A 165 -0.67 5.90 8.13
CA GLY A 165 0.46 5.37 8.87
C GLY A 165 0.53 5.85 10.31
N SER A 166 1.68 5.62 10.91
CA SER A 166 2.01 6.09 12.26
C SER A 166 3.46 6.55 12.30
N ILE A 167 3.71 7.67 12.96
CA ILE A 167 5.04 8.20 13.22
C ILE A 167 5.30 8.26 14.71
N THR A 168 6.57 8.05 15.09
CA THR A 168 7.07 8.31 16.44
C THR A 168 8.08 9.44 16.37
N ALA A 169 7.89 10.49 17.15
CA ALA A 169 8.73 11.66 17.18
C ALA A 169 10.13 11.34 17.72
N PRO A 170 11.21 11.50 16.94
CA PRO A 170 12.57 11.27 17.41
C PRO A 170 13.11 12.43 18.28
N PHE A 171 12.44 13.55 18.29
CA PHE A 171 12.73 14.75 19.10
C PHE A 171 11.43 15.55 19.31
N ALA A 172 11.40 16.40 20.31
CA ALA A 172 10.29 17.34 20.53
C ALA A 172 10.31 18.44 19.45
N GLY A 173 9.18 18.69 18.80
CA GLY A 173 9.08 19.68 17.71
C GLY A 173 7.84 19.56 16.87
N ASP A 174 7.89 20.15 15.69
CA ASP A 174 6.77 20.24 14.76
C ASP A 174 6.89 19.17 13.67
N HIS A 175 6.00 18.18 13.75
CA HIS A 175 5.94 17.01 12.88
C HIS A 175 4.73 17.10 11.98
N GLY A 176 4.88 16.90 10.65
CA GLY A 176 3.70 16.97 9.81
C GLY A 176 3.99 16.97 8.31
N TRP A 177 3.01 17.41 7.57
CA TRP A 177 2.93 17.23 6.14
C TRP A 177 2.99 18.56 5.41
N PHE A 178 3.74 18.56 4.33
CA PHE A 178 3.65 19.54 3.26
C PHE A 178 2.97 18.85 2.07
N TRP A 179 1.91 19.45 1.51
CA TRP A 179 1.29 19.00 0.26
C TRP A 179 1.39 20.07 -0.81
N ARG A 180 1.49 19.64 -2.05
CA ARG A 180 1.46 20.53 -3.20
C ARG A 180 0.61 19.95 -4.31
N ASN A 181 -0.36 20.74 -4.78
CA ASN A 181 -1.15 20.43 -5.96
C ASN A 181 -0.30 20.65 -7.23
N ARG A 182 -0.06 19.59 -8.00
CA ARG A 182 0.61 19.64 -9.30
C ARG A 182 -0.34 19.45 -10.46
N ASP A 183 -1.61 19.13 -10.20
CA ASP A 183 -2.66 19.02 -11.21
C ASP A 183 -3.18 20.40 -11.62
N LYS A 184 -4.03 20.46 -12.65
CA LYS A 184 -4.56 21.70 -13.23
C LYS A 184 -5.92 22.10 -12.68
N THR A 185 -6.44 21.31 -11.74
CA THR A 185 -7.76 21.48 -11.10
C THR A 185 -7.58 21.67 -9.59
N ASP A 186 -8.55 22.31 -8.96
CA ASP A 186 -8.62 22.36 -7.51
C ASP A 186 -8.81 20.95 -6.94
N LEU A 187 -8.17 20.67 -5.83
CA LEU A 187 -8.33 19.42 -5.08
C LEU A 187 -8.49 19.71 -3.59
N THR A 188 -9.15 18.81 -2.88
CA THR A 188 -9.33 18.91 -1.43
C THR A 188 -8.56 17.78 -0.76
N VAL A 189 -7.73 18.11 0.23
CA VAL A 189 -7.08 17.15 1.12
C VAL A 189 -7.84 17.12 2.44
N THR A 190 -8.20 15.92 2.89
CA THR A 190 -8.74 15.68 4.23
C THR A 190 -7.74 14.86 5.01
N LEU A 191 -7.24 15.39 6.12
CA LEU A 191 -6.29 14.76 7.04
C LEU A 191 -7.00 14.42 8.35
N GLN A 192 -6.86 13.19 8.81
CA GLN A 192 -7.37 12.68 10.08
C GLN A 192 -6.19 12.28 10.96
N LEU A 193 -6.24 12.67 12.22
CA LEU A 193 -5.16 12.48 13.18
C LEU A 193 -5.70 11.90 14.50
N ARG A 194 -4.87 11.08 15.15
CA ARG A 194 -5.04 10.63 16.54
C ARG A 194 -3.68 10.29 17.15
N GLY A 195 -3.58 10.46 18.45
CA GLY A 195 -2.35 10.13 19.20
C GLY A 195 -1.91 11.23 20.14
N ALA A 196 -0.62 11.28 20.44
CA ALA A 196 -0.04 12.19 21.41
C ALA A 196 0.57 13.42 20.72
N TYR A 197 -0.21 14.48 20.56
CA TYR A 197 0.21 15.80 20.11
C TYR A 197 -0.58 16.88 20.87
N SER A 198 -0.07 18.10 20.94
CA SER A 198 -0.67 19.19 21.72
C SER A 198 -1.37 20.24 20.88
N GLU A 199 -0.92 20.49 19.65
CA GLU A 199 -1.44 21.54 18.78
C GLU A 199 -1.32 21.14 17.31
N ILE A 200 -2.27 21.60 16.49
CA ILE A 200 -2.21 21.49 15.03
C ILE A 200 -2.12 22.90 14.46
N VAL A 201 -1.05 23.17 13.70
CA VAL A 201 -0.81 24.44 13.03
C VAL A 201 -0.90 24.25 11.53
N GLN A 202 -1.67 25.09 10.86
CA GLN A 202 -1.76 25.13 9.39
C GLN A 202 -1.09 26.41 8.89
N SER A 203 -0.23 26.27 7.88
CA SER A 203 0.35 27.37 7.12
C SER A 203 0.14 27.17 5.61
N GLU A 204 -0.05 28.26 4.89
CA GLU A 204 -0.23 28.31 3.43
C GLU A 204 1.05 28.78 2.72
#